data_117339a5d8de98e2fe7ba3063315d502
#
_entry.id   117339a5d8de98e2fe7ba3063315d502
#
_cell.length_a   1.000
_cell.length_b   1.000
_cell.length_c   1.000
_cell.angle_alpha   90.00
_cell.angle_beta   90.00
_cell.angle_gamma   90.00
#
_symmetry.space_group_name_H-M   'P 1'
#
loop_
_entity.id
_entity.type
_entity.pdbx_description
1 polymer ?
#
loop_
_entity_poly.entity_id
_entity_poly.type
_entity_poly.pdbx_seq_one_letter_code
_entity_poly.pdbx_strand_id
1 'polypeptide(L)'
;LHLCDRRQRQMCIRDSCKRIMKHPLDLFQYCPECGSSHFEINNEKSKKCTNCGFVYYFNPSAATVALIQNDQNELLVCRRAKEPAKGTLDLPGGFIDMNETGEEGVAREVLEETGLKVQQAVYQFSLPNIYIYSGFPVHTLDMFFLCTVEDISHFSAMDDVSDSFFLPLSEINPEDFGLDSIRRGLKKFLSDR
;
A
#
# COMPACT_ATOMS: atom_id res chain seq x y z
N LEU A 1 27.47 3.19 -33.93
CA LEU A 1 26.45 2.16 -33.68
C LEU A 1 26.24 2.00 -32.17
N HIS A 2 25.06 2.19 -31.67
CA HIS A 2 24.51 1.95 -30.33
C HIS A 2 24.00 3.19 -29.56
N LEU A 3 23.15 4.00 -30.19
CA LEU A 3 22.33 5.01 -29.49
C LEU A 3 20.80 4.77 -29.63
N CYS A 4 20.39 3.69 -30.28
CA CYS A 4 18.98 3.37 -30.55
C CYS A 4 18.31 2.50 -29.47
N ASP A 5 19.09 1.81 -28.59
CA ASP A 5 18.58 0.73 -27.76
C ASP A 5 17.95 1.23 -26.43
N ARG A 6 18.35 2.39 -25.90
CA ARG A 6 17.79 2.94 -24.66
C ARG A 6 16.42 3.60 -24.83
N ARG A 7 16.16 4.23 -25.98
CA ARG A 7 14.84 4.85 -26.26
C ARG A 7 13.77 3.81 -26.58
N GLN A 8 14.12 2.72 -27.24
CA GLN A 8 13.18 1.62 -27.51
C GLN A 8 12.81 0.85 -26.24
N ARG A 9 13.74 0.64 -25.30
CA ARG A 9 13.41 0.00 -24.00
C ARG A 9 12.52 0.87 -23.11
N GLN A 10 12.69 2.19 -23.11
CA GLN A 10 11.79 3.09 -22.40
C GLN A 10 10.42 3.23 -23.07
N MET A 11 10.31 3.09 -24.41
CA MET A 11 9.04 3.05 -25.11
C MET A 11 8.27 1.74 -24.86
N CYS A 12 8.95 0.59 -24.82
CA CYS A 12 8.33 -0.70 -24.51
C CYS A 12 7.77 -0.76 -23.07
N ILE A 13 8.42 -0.10 -22.10
CA ILE A 13 7.93 -0.04 -20.72
C ILE A 13 6.70 0.88 -20.60
N ARG A 14 6.63 1.96 -21.38
CA ARG A 14 5.47 2.86 -21.40
C ARG A 14 4.26 2.30 -22.14
N ASP A 15 4.44 1.47 -23.16
CA ASP A 15 3.36 0.85 -23.91
C ASP A 15 2.82 -0.43 -23.25
N SER A 16 3.63 -1.15 -22.46
CA SER A 16 3.15 -2.29 -21.66
C SER A 16 2.27 -1.86 -20.47
N CYS A 17 2.37 -0.60 -20.02
CA CYS A 17 1.55 -0.05 -18.91
C CYS A 17 0.12 0.35 -19.33
N LYS A 18 -0.25 0.22 -20.63
CA LYS A 18 -1.60 0.55 -21.15
C LYS A 18 -2.44 -0.67 -21.49
N ARG A 19 -2.14 -1.84 -20.97
CA ARG A 19 -3.14 -2.90 -20.95
C ARG A 19 -4.20 -2.52 -19.92
N ILE A 20 -5.27 -1.87 -20.39
CA ILE A 20 -6.49 -1.72 -19.59
C ILE A 20 -6.95 -3.15 -19.29
N MET A 21 -6.63 -3.63 -18.09
CA MET A 21 -7.11 -4.93 -17.65
C MET A 21 -8.63 -4.78 -17.52
N LYS A 22 -9.35 -5.50 -18.37
CA LYS A 22 -10.81 -5.49 -18.38
C LYS A 22 -11.41 -6.17 -17.16
N HIS A 23 -10.62 -7.03 -16.51
CA HIS A 23 -11.04 -7.79 -15.33
C HIS A 23 -9.83 -7.96 -14.39
N PRO A 24 -9.99 -7.85 -13.05
CA PRO A 24 -8.87 -7.92 -12.11
C PRO A 24 -8.10 -9.25 -12.16
N LEU A 25 -8.73 -10.32 -12.63
CA LEU A 25 -8.14 -11.65 -12.80
C LEU A 25 -7.74 -11.98 -14.25
N ASP A 26 -7.57 -10.99 -15.13
CA ASP A 26 -7.21 -11.26 -16.54
C ASP A 26 -5.89 -12.01 -16.71
N LEU A 27 -4.94 -11.81 -15.80
CA LEU A 27 -3.66 -12.52 -15.81
C LEU A 27 -3.75 -13.97 -15.33
N PHE A 28 -4.85 -14.35 -14.66
CA PHE A 28 -5.06 -15.69 -14.13
C PHE A 28 -5.70 -16.56 -15.18
N GLN A 29 -4.88 -17.22 -16.00
CA GLN A 29 -5.33 -18.01 -17.16
C GLN A 29 -5.76 -19.44 -16.79
N TYR A 30 -5.28 -19.96 -15.65
CA TYR A 30 -5.51 -21.34 -15.24
C TYR A 30 -6.18 -21.39 -13.88
N CYS A 31 -7.03 -22.41 -13.69
CA CYS A 31 -7.66 -22.69 -12.41
C CYS A 31 -6.60 -23.08 -11.36
N PRO A 32 -6.52 -22.39 -10.20
CA PRO A 32 -5.54 -22.72 -9.18
C PRO A 32 -5.78 -24.06 -8.49
N GLU A 33 -6.99 -24.60 -8.56
CA GLU A 33 -7.36 -25.90 -7.96
C GLU A 33 -6.98 -27.09 -8.85
N CYS A 34 -7.31 -27.06 -10.15
CA CYS A 34 -7.14 -28.22 -11.02
C CYS A 34 -6.26 -27.98 -12.25
N GLY A 35 -5.67 -26.79 -12.39
CA GLY A 35 -4.81 -26.43 -13.53
C GLY A 35 -5.49 -26.25 -14.87
N SER A 36 -6.83 -26.41 -14.95
CA SER A 36 -7.55 -26.28 -16.21
C SER A 36 -7.49 -24.87 -16.79
N SER A 37 -7.34 -24.76 -18.12
CA SER A 37 -7.45 -23.48 -18.85
C SER A 37 -8.89 -22.97 -18.98
N HIS A 38 -9.88 -23.78 -18.63
CA HIS A 38 -11.29 -23.39 -18.61
C HIS A 38 -11.62 -22.61 -17.32
N PHE A 39 -10.93 -21.49 -17.09
CA PHE A 39 -11.11 -20.61 -15.94
C PHE A 39 -11.67 -19.28 -16.42
N GLU A 40 -12.98 -19.17 -16.44
CA GLU A 40 -13.74 -18.14 -17.13
C GLU A 40 -14.22 -17.03 -16.19
N ILE A 41 -14.47 -15.83 -16.73
CA ILE A 41 -15.05 -14.72 -15.97
C ILE A 41 -16.45 -15.12 -15.50
N ASN A 42 -16.70 -15.03 -14.20
CA ASN A 42 -17.98 -15.33 -13.57
C ASN A 42 -18.76 -14.05 -13.23
N ASN A 43 -18.07 -13.01 -12.72
CA ASN A 43 -18.59 -11.66 -12.50
C ASN A 43 -17.42 -10.67 -12.45
N GLU A 44 -17.67 -9.40 -12.08
CA GLU A 44 -16.69 -8.30 -12.10
C GLU A 44 -15.43 -8.53 -11.25
N LYS A 45 -15.47 -9.48 -10.31
CA LYS A 45 -14.35 -9.78 -9.40
C LYS A 45 -14.05 -11.25 -9.20
N SER A 46 -14.67 -12.13 -9.99
CA SER A 46 -14.46 -13.58 -9.84
C SER A 46 -14.34 -14.31 -11.16
N LYS A 47 -13.58 -15.41 -11.14
CA LYS A 47 -13.54 -16.43 -12.18
C LYS A 47 -14.03 -17.77 -11.65
N LYS A 48 -14.64 -18.57 -12.52
CA LYS A 48 -15.12 -19.92 -12.24
C LYS A 48 -14.50 -20.93 -13.19
N CYS A 49 -14.04 -22.03 -12.67
CA CYS A 49 -13.59 -23.15 -13.47
C CYS A 49 -14.78 -23.99 -13.93
N THR A 50 -14.94 -24.16 -15.24
CA THR A 50 -16.02 -24.99 -15.78
C THR A 50 -15.69 -26.49 -15.74
N ASN A 51 -14.42 -26.85 -15.46
CA ASN A 51 -13.98 -28.24 -15.30
C ASN A 51 -14.22 -28.80 -13.89
N CYS A 52 -13.81 -28.07 -12.82
CA CYS A 52 -13.94 -28.55 -11.43
C CYS A 52 -14.97 -27.79 -10.59
N GLY A 53 -15.53 -26.68 -11.11
CA GLY A 53 -16.49 -25.86 -10.39
C GLY A 53 -15.89 -24.84 -9.42
N PHE A 54 -14.56 -24.82 -9.21
CA PHE A 54 -13.89 -23.88 -8.31
C PHE A 54 -14.18 -22.43 -8.71
N VAL A 55 -14.48 -21.57 -7.71
CA VAL A 55 -14.71 -20.13 -7.90
C VAL A 55 -13.69 -19.37 -7.07
N TYR A 56 -12.96 -18.48 -7.73
CA TYR A 56 -12.00 -17.57 -7.07
C TYR A 56 -12.51 -16.13 -7.12
N TYR A 57 -12.59 -15.49 -5.96
CA TYR A 57 -12.92 -14.08 -5.82
C TYR A 57 -11.68 -13.25 -5.57
N PHE A 58 -11.48 -12.18 -6.35
CA PHE A 58 -10.48 -11.17 -6.09
C PHE A 58 -11.05 -10.09 -5.15
N ASN A 59 -10.51 -10.02 -3.95
CA ASN A 59 -10.91 -9.03 -2.95
C ASN A 59 -9.73 -8.08 -2.69
N PRO A 60 -9.98 -6.82 -2.27
CA PRO A 60 -8.92 -5.94 -1.81
C PRO A 60 -8.17 -6.57 -0.63
N SER A 61 -6.85 -6.41 -0.63
CA SER A 61 -6.03 -6.72 0.54
C SER A 61 -6.23 -5.66 1.61
N ALA A 62 -6.20 -6.05 2.88
CA ALA A 62 -6.20 -5.09 3.98
C ALA A 62 -4.78 -4.55 4.19
N ALA A 63 -4.67 -3.23 4.42
CA ALA A 63 -3.44 -2.56 4.76
C ALA A 63 -3.68 -1.54 5.87
N THR A 64 -2.66 -1.21 6.63
CA THR A 64 -2.71 -0.25 7.74
C THR A 64 -1.84 0.96 7.46
N VAL A 65 -2.22 2.08 8.07
CA VAL A 65 -1.47 3.35 8.03
C VAL A 65 -1.50 3.95 9.42
N ALA A 66 -0.33 4.24 9.98
CA ALA A 66 -0.18 4.83 11.30
C ALA A 66 -0.07 6.36 11.22
N LEU A 67 -0.91 7.05 11.97
CA LEU A 67 -0.80 8.48 12.26
C LEU A 67 -0.19 8.60 13.65
N ILE A 68 1.13 8.86 13.75
CA ILE A 68 1.86 9.00 15.00
C ILE A 68 2.25 10.46 15.17
N GLN A 69 1.68 11.11 16.17
CA GLN A 69 1.90 12.53 16.45
C GLN A 69 2.60 12.72 17.79
N ASN A 70 3.58 13.64 17.81
CA ASN A 70 4.26 14.06 19.04
C ASN A 70 3.60 15.27 19.71
N ASP A 71 4.10 15.65 20.90
CA ASP A 71 3.60 16.78 21.68
C ASP A 71 3.90 18.16 21.03
N GLN A 72 4.80 18.22 20.05
CA GLN A 72 5.12 19.42 19.28
C GLN A 72 4.21 19.64 18.08
N ASN A 73 3.15 18.81 17.95
CA ASN A 73 2.21 18.86 16.85
C ASN A 73 2.85 18.52 15.48
N GLU A 74 3.78 17.56 15.50
CA GLU A 74 4.44 17.01 14.32
C GLU A 74 4.01 15.57 14.09
N LEU A 75 3.94 15.15 12.83
CA LEU A 75 3.58 13.79 12.40
C LEU A 75 4.84 13.03 11.99
N LEU A 76 4.97 11.79 12.45
CA LEU A 76 6.02 10.89 11.98
C LEU A 76 5.76 10.54 10.52
N VAL A 77 6.74 10.83 9.67
CA VAL A 77 6.73 10.50 8.24
C VAL A 77 7.93 9.65 7.89
N CYS A 78 7.78 8.83 6.87
CA CYS A 78 8.79 7.93 6.35
C CYS A 78 9.11 8.27 4.90
N ARG A 79 10.32 7.91 4.43
CA ARG A 79 10.68 7.97 3.03
C ARG A 79 10.77 6.57 2.46
N ARG A 80 10.03 6.30 1.39
CA ARG A 80 9.98 4.98 0.76
C ARG A 80 11.33 4.57 0.17
N ALA A 81 11.83 3.39 0.56
CA ALA A 81 13.05 2.81 0.02
C ALA A 81 12.79 1.99 -1.26
N LYS A 82 11.56 1.47 -1.44
CA LYS A 82 11.19 0.55 -2.52
C LYS A 82 10.08 1.10 -3.43
N GLU A 83 9.94 0.54 -4.61
CA GLU A 83 8.79 0.77 -5.49
C GLU A 83 7.52 0.10 -4.91
N PRO A 84 6.32 0.60 -5.21
CA PRO A 84 6.05 1.81 -6.01
C PRO A 84 6.34 3.11 -5.23
N ALA A 85 6.54 4.20 -5.99
CA ALA A 85 6.75 5.55 -5.47
C ALA A 85 8.03 5.73 -4.61
N LYS A 86 9.09 4.99 -4.91
CA LYS A 86 10.39 5.10 -4.24
C LYS A 86 10.88 6.55 -4.14
N GLY A 87 11.35 6.93 -2.95
CA GLY A 87 11.90 8.27 -2.65
C GLY A 87 10.86 9.31 -2.25
N THR A 88 9.56 9.04 -2.40
CA THR A 88 8.50 9.92 -1.91
C THR A 88 8.25 9.71 -0.42
N LEU A 89 7.54 10.65 0.20
CA LEU A 89 7.08 10.49 1.58
C LEU A 89 5.93 9.49 1.68
N ASP A 90 5.85 8.87 2.83
CA ASP A 90 4.80 7.94 3.24
C ASP A 90 4.56 8.04 4.75
N LEU A 91 3.57 7.30 5.24
CA LEU A 91 3.32 7.09 6.66
C LEU A 91 3.68 5.64 7.01
N PRO A 92 4.12 5.33 8.24
CA PRO A 92 4.39 3.96 8.65
C PRO A 92 3.15 3.08 8.47
N GLY A 93 3.36 1.86 7.96
CA GLY A 93 2.28 0.90 7.75
C GLY A 93 2.51 -0.01 6.56
N GLY A 94 1.69 -1.05 6.45
CA GLY A 94 1.80 -2.06 5.41
C GLY A 94 0.62 -3.02 5.40
N PHE A 95 0.82 -4.19 4.78
CA PHE A 95 -0.21 -5.21 4.70
C PHE A 95 -0.47 -5.88 6.04
N ILE A 96 -1.73 -6.18 6.30
CA ILE A 96 -2.12 -7.02 7.44
C ILE A 96 -1.81 -8.48 7.09
N ASP A 97 -1.19 -9.18 8.02
CA ASP A 97 -0.90 -10.60 7.90
C ASP A 97 -2.12 -11.48 8.17
N MET A 98 -2.05 -12.74 7.74
CA MET A 98 -3.13 -13.71 8.01
C MET A 98 -3.30 -13.93 9.52
N ASN A 99 -4.54 -13.86 9.98
CA ASN A 99 -4.96 -14.00 11.39
C ASN A 99 -4.55 -12.82 12.30
N GLU A 100 -4.22 -11.68 11.73
CA GLU A 100 -3.88 -10.44 12.42
C GLU A 100 -5.07 -9.48 12.38
N THR A 101 -5.33 -8.74 13.45
CA THR A 101 -6.27 -7.62 13.46
C THR A 101 -5.62 -6.37 12.86
N GLY A 102 -6.42 -5.34 12.54
CA GLY A 102 -5.88 -4.08 12.04
C GLY A 102 -4.96 -3.39 13.05
N GLU A 103 -5.31 -3.47 14.34
CA GLU A 103 -4.54 -2.93 15.45
C GLU A 103 -3.20 -3.67 15.64
N GLU A 104 -3.20 -5.00 15.52
CA GLU A 104 -1.98 -5.82 15.58
C GLU A 104 -1.09 -5.52 14.37
N GLY A 105 -1.67 -5.45 13.17
CA GLY A 105 -0.94 -5.16 11.94
C GLY A 105 -0.26 -3.79 11.97
N VAL A 106 -0.98 -2.73 12.35
CA VAL A 106 -0.35 -1.41 12.44
C VAL A 106 0.75 -1.36 13.49
N ALA A 107 0.58 -2.06 14.62
CA ALA A 107 1.58 -2.10 15.68
C ALA A 107 2.85 -2.84 15.24
N ARG A 108 2.71 -3.95 14.52
CA ARG A 108 3.83 -4.71 13.94
C ARG A 108 4.59 -3.87 12.90
N GLU A 109 3.88 -3.29 11.92
CA GLU A 109 4.48 -2.49 10.86
C GLU A 109 5.24 -1.27 11.43
N VAL A 110 4.65 -0.56 12.38
CA VAL A 110 5.32 0.56 13.06
C VAL A 110 6.60 0.10 13.75
N LEU A 111 6.57 -1.06 14.42
CA LEU A 111 7.76 -1.62 15.08
C LEU A 111 8.84 -2.01 14.05
N GLU A 112 8.47 -2.68 12.96
CA GLU A 112 9.38 -3.14 11.92
C GLU A 112 10.05 -1.99 11.17
N GLU A 113 9.29 -0.94 10.84
CA GLU A 113 9.78 0.19 10.04
C GLU A 113 10.48 1.27 10.86
N THR A 114 10.13 1.44 12.14
CA THR A 114 10.60 2.58 12.95
C THR A 114 11.22 2.20 14.28
N GLY A 115 11.06 0.96 14.73
CA GLY A 115 11.48 0.50 16.07
C GLY A 115 10.58 0.98 17.22
N LEU A 116 9.53 1.77 16.92
CA LEU A 116 8.60 2.28 17.92
C LEU A 116 7.58 1.21 18.35
N LYS A 117 7.24 1.19 19.62
CA LYS A 117 6.20 0.30 20.17
C LYS A 117 4.89 1.06 20.33
N VAL A 118 3.87 0.63 19.60
CA VAL A 118 2.51 1.17 19.72
C VAL A 118 1.89 0.69 21.02
N GLN A 119 1.39 1.64 21.83
CA GLN A 119 0.62 1.37 23.05
C GLN A 119 -0.87 1.30 22.77
N GLN A 120 -1.36 2.16 21.88
CA GLN A 120 -2.74 2.22 21.48
C GLN A 120 -2.86 2.56 20.00
N ALA A 121 -3.72 1.85 19.29
CA ALA A 121 -4.12 2.15 17.92
C ALA A 121 -5.64 2.38 17.89
N VAL A 122 -6.06 3.57 17.47
CA VAL A 122 -7.47 3.94 17.37
C VAL A 122 -7.84 4.14 15.92
N TYR A 123 -8.71 3.27 15.39
CA TYR A 123 -9.22 3.38 14.02
C TYR A 123 -9.87 4.74 13.78
N GLN A 124 -9.50 5.37 12.66
CA GLN A 124 -10.04 6.67 12.26
C GLN A 124 -10.99 6.55 11.06
N PHE A 125 -10.47 6.05 9.96
CA PHE A 125 -11.20 5.86 8.70
C PHE A 125 -10.42 4.91 7.79
N SER A 126 -11.04 4.52 6.66
CA SER A 126 -10.36 3.78 5.61
C SER A 126 -10.59 4.38 4.23
N LEU A 127 -9.65 4.15 3.33
CA LEU A 127 -9.69 4.60 1.93
C LEU A 127 -9.26 3.45 1.00
N PRO A 128 -9.94 3.29 -0.16
CA PRO A 128 -9.48 2.36 -1.17
C PRO A 128 -8.22 2.92 -1.86
N ASN A 129 -7.32 2.01 -2.25
CA ASN A 129 -6.13 2.34 -3.02
C ASN A 129 -5.89 1.29 -4.11
N ILE A 130 -5.17 1.68 -5.14
CA ILE A 130 -4.70 0.80 -6.21
C ILE A 130 -3.27 1.23 -6.55
N TYR A 131 -2.34 0.30 -6.47
CA TYR A 131 -0.99 0.53 -6.96
C TYR A 131 -0.50 -0.64 -7.80
N ILE A 132 0.44 -0.36 -8.72
CA ILE A 132 0.98 -1.39 -9.59
C ILE A 132 2.19 -2.05 -8.89
N TYR A 133 2.08 -3.33 -8.63
CA TYR A 133 3.17 -4.15 -8.10
C TYR A 133 3.43 -5.33 -9.03
N SER A 134 4.68 -5.51 -9.47
CA SER A 134 5.06 -6.55 -10.45
C SER A 134 4.20 -6.54 -11.73
N GLY A 135 3.76 -5.35 -12.18
CA GLY A 135 2.89 -5.20 -13.35
C GLY A 135 1.43 -5.58 -13.11
N PHE A 136 1.04 -5.83 -11.86
CA PHE A 136 -0.31 -6.19 -11.45
C PHE A 136 -0.95 -5.10 -10.59
N PRO A 137 -2.22 -4.68 -10.81
CA PRO A 137 -2.92 -3.73 -9.96
C PRO A 137 -3.34 -4.43 -8.65
N VAL A 138 -2.70 -4.06 -7.57
CA VAL A 138 -3.06 -4.48 -6.22
C VAL A 138 -4.10 -3.50 -5.69
N HIS A 139 -5.29 -4.00 -5.40
CA HIS A 139 -6.34 -3.25 -4.72
C HIS A 139 -6.19 -3.42 -3.22
N THR A 140 -6.19 -2.33 -2.46
CA THR A 140 -6.15 -2.35 -1.00
C THR A 140 -7.29 -1.57 -0.39
N LEU A 141 -7.60 -1.88 0.86
CA LEU A 141 -8.36 -1.05 1.78
C LEU A 141 -7.39 -0.59 2.86
N ASP A 142 -6.92 0.64 2.74
CA ASP A 142 -5.95 1.23 3.65
C ASP A 142 -6.69 1.80 4.87
N MET A 143 -6.46 1.21 6.04
CA MET A 143 -7.08 1.58 7.33
C MET A 143 -6.15 2.51 8.10
N PHE A 144 -6.62 3.70 8.42
CA PHE A 144 -5.86 4.72 9.15
C PHE A 144 -6.12 4.62 10.63
N PHE A 145 -5.05 4.53 11.42
CA PHE A 145 -5.08 4.48 12.87
C PHE A 145 -4.32 5.66 13.48
N LEU A 146 -4.92 6.33 14.45
CA LEU A 146 -4.19 7.24 15.33
C LEU A 146 -3.48 6.40 16.38
N CYS A 147 -2.15 6.43 16.38
CA CYS A 147 -1.33 5.60 17.24
C CYS A 147 -0.59 6.43 18.29
N THR A 148 -0.65 6.00 19.55
CA THR A 148 0.27 6.46 20.60
C THR A 148 1.37 5.43 20.79
N VAL A 149 2.59 5.89 21.05
CA VAL A 149 3.78 5.06 21.23
C VAL A 149 4.39 5.24 22.61
N GLU A 150 5.18 4.28 23.09
CA GLU A 150 5.78 4.30 24.44
C GLU A 150 6.80 5.42 24.59
N ASP A 151 7.68 5.59 23.61
CA ASP A 151 8.76 6.55 23.63
C ASP A 151 9.15 6.92 22.20
N ILE A 152 9.18 8.21 21.91
CA ILE A 152 9.57 8.76 20.61
C ILE A 152 11.03 9.20 20.55
N SER A 153 11.79 9.07 21.64
CA SER A 153 13.19 9.53 21.71
C SER A 153 14.15 8.66 20.89
N HIS A 154 13.77 7.42 20.59
CA HIS A 154 14.59 6.44 19.89
C HIS A 154 13.81 5.75 18.78
N PHE A 155 13.84 6.31 17.59
CA PHE A 155 13.34 5.64 16.38
C PHE A 155 14.41 5.70 15.27
N SER A 156 14.34 4.79 14.32
CA SER A 156 15.24 4.75 13.16
C SER A 156 14.52 4.16 11.96
N ALA A 157 14.86 4.63 10.77
CA ALA A 157 14.37 4.03 9.54
C ALA A 157 14.91 2.60 9.40
N MET A 158 14.02 1.64 9.17
CA MET A 158 14.30 0.21 9.05
C MET A 158 13.47 -0.39 7.91
N ASP A 159 13.79 -1.59 7.48
CA ASP A 159 13.11 -2.38 6.45
C ASP A 159 12.85 -1.61 5.13
N ASP A 160 11.62 -1.33 4.80
CA ASP A 160 11.18 -0.70 3.54
C ASP A 160 11.29 0.84 3.55
N VAL A 161 11.84 1.41 4.63
CA VAL A 161 11.98 2.84 4.89
C VAL A 161 13.47 3.24 4.81
N SER A 162 13.77 4.27 4.04
CA SER A 162 15.14 4.80 3.92
C SER A 162 15.46 5.94 4.89
N ASP A 163 14.41 6.56 5.44
CA ASP A 163 14.50 7.67 6.38
C ASP A 163 13.18 7.83 7.14
N SER A 164 13.25 8.26 8.40
CA SER A 164 12.06 8.54 9.23
C SER A 164 12.32 9.80 10.06
N PHE A 165 11.36 10.73 10.09
CA PHE A 165 11.48 11.99 10.82
C PHE A 165 10.10 12.56 11.16
N PHE A 166 10.08 13.44 12.16
CA PHE A 166 8.88 14.22 12.48
C PHE A 166 8.80 15.47 11.62
N LEU A 167 7.62 15.73 11.05
CA LEU A 167 7.32 16.89 10.21
C LEU A 167 6.16 17.68 10.84
N PRO A 168 6.32 19.01 11.07
CA PRO A 168 5.24 19.85 11.57
C PRO A 168 3.99 19.71 10.70
N LEU A 169 2.81 19.59 11.32
CA LEU A 169 1.55 19.45 10.57
C LEU A 169 1.31 20.61 9.61
N SER A 170 1.81 21.81 9.94
CA SER A 170 1.72 23.00 9.08
C SER A 170 2.61 22.92 7.82
N GLU A 171 3.60 22.04 7.81
CA GLU A 171 4.54 21.85 6.70
C GLU A 171 4.18 20.61 5.85
N ILE A 172 3.21 19.80 6.28
CA ILE A 172 2.78 18.64 5.52
C ILE A 172 2.07 19.09 4.24
N ASN A 173 2.70 18.79 3.11
CA ASN A 173 2.08 18.90 1.82
C ASN A 173 1.69 17.48 1.33
N PRO A 174 0.39 17.13 1.25
CA PRO A 174 -0.03 15.81 0.79
C PRO A 174 0.50 15.40 -0.60
N GLU A 175 0.87 16.35 -1.45
CA GLU A 175 1.38 16.06 -2.80
C GLU A 175 2.82 15.49 -2.78
N ASP A 176 3.55 15.59 -1.66
CA ASP A 176 4.87 15.00 -1.49
C ASP A 176 4.82 13.49 -1.20
N PHE A 177 3.61 12.96 -0.93
CA PHE A 177 3.36 11.55 -0.64
C PHE A 177 3.01 10.78 -1.91
N GLY A 178 3.65 9.63 -2.10
CA GLY A 178 3.58 8.89 -3.36
C GLY A 178 2.28 8.13 -3.61
N LEU A 179 1.60 7.67 -2.55
CA LEU A 179 0.40 6.86 -2.64
C LEU A 179 -0.88 7.69 -2.57
N ASP A 180 -1.86 7.37 -3.41
CA ASP A 180 -3.10 8.14 -3.53
C ASP A 180 -3.94 8.13 -2.25
N SER A 181 -4.07 6.97 -1.58
CA SER A 181 -4.77 6.85 -0.30
C SER A 181 -4.14 7.70 0.78
N ILE A 182 -2.79 7.74 0.84
CA ILE A 182 -2.06 8.53 1.83
C ILE A 182 -2.30 10.03 1.59
N ARG A 183 -2.22 10.50 0.35
CA ARG A 183 -2.56 11.90 0.02
C ARG A 183 -3.97 12.28 0.45
N ARG A 184 -4.96 11.43 0.11
CA ARG A 184 -6.37 11.68 0.49
C ARG A 184 -6.58 11.56 1.99
N GLY A 185 -5.93 10.59 2.63
CA GLY A 185 -5.98 10.39 4.08
C GLY A 185 -5.41 11.58 4.84
N LEU A 186 -4.26 12.12 4.42
CA LEU A 186 -3.66 13.31 5.00
C LEU A 186 -4.55 14.55 4.81
N LYS A 187 -5.11 14.77 3.60
CA LYS A 187 -6.07 15.86 3.36
C LYS A 187 -7.26 15.79 4.32
N LYS A 188 -7.81 14.58 4.51
CA LYS A 188 -8.91 14.36 5.46
C LYS A 188 -8.46 14.62 6.91
N PHE A 189 -7.37 14.01 7.34
CA PHE A 189 -6.84 14.15 8.70
C PHE A 189 -6.53 15.60 9.08
N LEU A 190 -5.96 16.39 8.14
CA LEU A 190 -5.65 17.80 8.36
C LEU A 190 -6.91 18.70 8.34
N SER A 191 -7.97 18.30 7.63
CA SER A 191 -9.21 19.07 7.57
C SER A 191 -10.13 18.89 8.78
N ASP A 192 -9.99 17.78 9.47
CA ASP A 192 -10.85 17.41 10.61
C ASP A 192 -10.33 17.98 11.96
N ARG A 193 -9.34 18.93 11.91
CA ARG A 193 -8.65 19.53 13.07
C ARG A 193 -8.93 21.01 13.28
#